data_2f7814bb6a1f12ffa0fed2855db4e5fe
#
_entry.id   2f7814bb6a1f12ffa0fed2855db4e5fe
#
_cell.length_a   1.000
_cell.length_b   1.000
_cell.length_c   1.000
_cell.angle_alpha   90.00
_cell.angle_beta   90.00
_cell.angle_gamma   90.00
#
_symmetry.space_group_name_H-M   'P 1'
#
loop_
_entity.id
_entity.type
_entity.pdbx_description
1 polymer ?
#
loop_
_entity_poly.entity_id
_entity_poly.type
_entity_poly.pdbx_seq_one_letter_code
_entity_poly.pdbx_strand_id
1 'polypeptide(L)'
;SSDLGGAGAQTINGMEIVSIGGSSEAQLTLAKPVVAGAWEYNLYQHSDGNWYLESKATPSDDPSDDTDDGGNNDDGGNTDGGGNTDNGGNTDDGGNTDDGGNADDGGNTDNGGNTDNGGNTDNGGNTDNGGNTDNGGNTDNGGNTDNGGNTDNGGNTDNGGNSAPEVMAPEVGAYLGNYLAAQSMFLHKRDDRDPLTFRNEDDLNTWMYVKGRYHENDAGGDKVSYDTTTTVLQVGSDFMSKPMDNGILRAGGMFGAGQAKTHSDAKHNVRDAQGKVDGFNVGLYATWQEDQKLRLGSYVDTWAAYSWYNNKVTSNRNDEDYDSEGFAASVEVGHAWVIQSENERTWKIEPQAQVIYSYLDQENHTDGDGVRVTTLDNDSVFGRLGVKASYFQQKDVKAWQPYVTVNWLKGAGQNDLAFNDETVSNDTPEDRGQLELGVTGNLNETTTISLRASGEWGENSYAAYGGHILLNHRW
;
A
#
# COMPACT_ATOMS: atom_id res chain seq x y z
N SER A 1 -6.42 -30.59 -0.87
CA SER A 1 -5.28 -29.69 -1.06
C SER A 1 -5.01 -29.56 -2.54
N SER A 2 -5.10 -28.41 -3.03
CA SER A 2 -4.95 -28.12 -4.44
C SER A 2 -3.79 -27.16 -4.68
N ASP A 3 -2.64 -27.48 -4.11
CA ASP A 3 -1.42 -26.87 -4.59
C ASP A 3 -1.08 -27.52 -5.94
N LEU A 4 -1.22 -26.74 -7.00
CA LEU A 4 -0.88 -27.15 -8.36
C LEU A 4 0.62 -26.97 -8.63
N GLY A 5 1.40 -26.51 -7.63
CA GLY A 5 2.87 -26.45 -7.65
C GLY A 5 3.43 -25.64 -8.79
N GLY A 6 3.29 -24.34 -8.76
CA GLY A 6 3.83 -23.42 -9.77
C GLY A 6 3.57 -21.99 -9.40
N ALA A 7 4.07 -21.02 -10.21
CA ALA A 7 3.85 -19.60 -10.02
C ALA A 7 2.36 -19.18 -10.06
N GLY A 8 1.51 -20.05 -10.60
CA GLY A 8 0.09 -19.77 -10.73
C GLY A 8 -0.18 -18.71 -11.78
N ALA A 9 0.38 -18.85 -12.98
CA ALA A 9 0.09 -17.93 -14.06
C ALA A 9 -1.32 -18.13 -14.61
N GLN A 10 -1.93 -17.06 -15.12
CA GLN A 10 -3.16 -17.15 -15.89
C GLN A 10 -2.94 -18.07 -17.09
N THR A 11 -3.86 -19.00 -17.29
CA THR A 11 -3.82 -19.89 -18.46
C THR A 11 -4.76 -19.36 -19.53
N ILE A 12 -4.26 -19.21 -20.77
CA ILE A 12 -5.01 -18.65 -21.90
C ILE A 12 -6.33 -19.41 -22.14
N ASN A 13 -6.33 -20.74 -21.93
CA ASN A 13 -7.48 -21.61 -22.17
C ASN A 13 -8.01 -22.28 -20.90
N GLY A 14 -7.55 -21.89 -19.73
CA GLY A 14 -7.88 -22.57 -18.48
C GLY A 14 -7.22 -23.94 -18.31
N MET A 15 -7.33 -24.49 -17.12
CA MET A 15 -6.93 -25.85 -16.81
C MET A 15 -8.16 -26.75 -16.81
N GLU A 16 -8.29 -27.65 -17.76
CA GLU A 16 -9.40 -28.62 -17.79
C GLU A 16 -9.33 -29.54 -16.57
N ILE A 17 -10.40 -29.54 -15.77
CA ILE A 17 -10.52 -30.38 -14.59
C ILE A 17 -11.61 -31.43 -14.70
N VAL A 18 -12.61 -31.20 -15.58
CA VAL A 18 -13.68 -32.16 -15.85
C VAL A 18 -13.94 -32.21 -17.34
N SER A 19 -13.80 -33.39 -17.92
CA SER A 19 -14.14 -33.69 -19.32
C SER A 19 -15.49 -34.39 -19.39
N ILE A 20 -16.39 -33.90 -20.26
CA ILE A 20 -17.76 -34.40 -20.41
C ILE A 20 -17.87 -35.14 -21.75
N GLY A 21 -18.06 -36.46 -21.72
CA GLY A 21 -18.16 -37.31 -22.89
C GLY A 21 -19.54 -37.27 -23.63
N GLY A 22 -20.34 -36.25 -23.37
CA GLY A 22 -21.69 -36.08 -23.95
C GLY A 22 -22.34 -34.79 -23.45
N SER A 23 -23.68 -34.65 -23.56
CA SER A 23 -24.38 -33.51 -22.99
C SER A 23 -24.58 -33.67 -21.47
N SER A 24 -24.28 -32.64 -20.69
CA SER A 24 -24.55 -32.60 -19.25
C SER A 24 -25.20 -31.25 -18.88
N GLU A 25 -26.23 -31.30 -18.05
CA GLU A 25 -26.88 -30.13 -17.46
C GLU A 25 -26.37 -29.89 -15.99
N ALA A 26 -25.32 -30.60 -15.59
CA ALA A 26 -24.78 -30.48 -14.25
C ALA A 26 -24.09 -29.12 -14.06
N GLN A 27 -24.47 -28.40 -13.01
CA GLN A 27 -23.76 -27.20 -12.55
C GLN A 27 -22.75 -27.61 -11.50
N LEU A 28 -21.50 -27.28 -11.75
CA LEU A 28 -20.40 -27.53 -10.80
C LEU A 28 -20.01 -26.22 -10.09
N THR A 29 -19.71 -26.32 -8.82
CA THR A 29 -19.22 -25.22 -8.00
C THR A 29 -17.99 -25.66 -7.23
N LEU A 30 -17.07 -24.72 -6.96
CA LEU A 30 -15.94 -24.96 -6.10
C LEU A 30 -16.41 -25.05 -4.65
N ALA A 31 -16.00 -26.10 -3.94
CA ALA A 31 -16.29 -26.27 -2.52
C ALA A 31 -15.44 -25.34 -1.64
N LYS A 32 -14.30 -24.89 -2.14
CA LYS A 32 -13.37 -23.95 -1.52
C LYS A 32 -12.68 -23.12 -2.61
N PRO A 33 -12.20 -21.92 -2.28
CA PRO A 33 -11.34 -21.15 -3.19
C PRO A 33 -10.12 -21.97 -3.61
N VAL A 34 -9.74 -21.85 -4.87
CA VAL A 34 -8.56 -22.47 -5.45
C VAL A 34 -7.52 -21.38 -5.71
N VAL A 35 -6.36 -21.47 -5.07
CA VAL A 35 -5.29 -20.49 -5.18
C VAL A 35 -4.01 -21.22 -5.58
N ALA A 36 -3.25 -20.65 -6.53
CA ALA A 36 -1.91 -21.06 -6.84
C ALA A 36 -1.01 -19.83 -6.94
N GLY A 37 0.05 -19.78 -6.12
CA GLY A 37 0.84 -18.58 -5.97
C GLY A 37 0.01 -17.40 -5.44
N ALA A 38 0.01 -16.28 -6.16
CA ALA A 38 -0.78 -15.09 -5.85
C ALA A 38 -2.19 -15.10 -6.47
N TRP A 39 -2.47 -16.04 -7.36
CA TRP A 39 -3.65 -16.02 -8.22
C TRP A 39 -4.78 -16.89 -7.67
N GLU A 40 -6.00 -16.40 -7.77
CA GLU A 40 -7.22 -17.14 -7.45
C GLU A 40 -7.93 -17.61 -8.72
N TYR A 41 -8.46 -18.82 -8.70
CA TYR A 41 -9.08 -19.48 -9.85
C TYR A 41 -10.54 -19.76 -9.60
N ASN A 42 -11.36 -19.41 -10.59
CA ASN A 42 -12.76 -19.73 -10.67
C ASN A 42 -13.02 -20.87 -11.63
N LEU A 43 -14.20 -21.49 -11.54
CA LEU A 43 -14.60 -22.63 -12.34
C LEU A 43 -15.53 -22.20 -13.45
N TYR A 44 -15.15 -22.44 -14.69
CA TYR A 44 -15.91 -22.09 -15.89
C TYR A 44 -16.25 -23.31 -16.73
N GLN A 45 -17.47 -23.32 -17.28
CA GLN A 45 -17.85 -24.30 -18.29
C GLN A 45 -17.66 -23.67 -19.66
N HIS A 46 -16.83 -24.28 -20.50
CA HIS A 46 -16.60 -23.84 -21.87
C HIS A 46 -17.66 -24.40 -22.84
N SER A 47 -17.66 -23.89 -24.07
CA SER A 47 -18.58 -24.30 -25.13
C SER A 47 -18.48 -25.77 -25.54
N ASP A 48 -17.38 -26.44 -25.23
CA ASP A 48 -17.15 -27.88 -25.39
C ASP A 48 -17.87 -28.73 -24.32
N GLY A 49 -18.48 -28.07 -23.34
CA GLY A 49 -19.16 -28.69 -22.21
C GLY A 49 -18.22 -29.06 -21.05
N ASN A 50 -16.92 -28.96 -21.21
CA ASN A 50 -15.93 -29.27 -20.20
C ASN A 50 -15.77 -28.12 -19.16
N TRP A 51 -15.20 -28.43 -18.00
CA TRP A 51 -15.01 -27.45 -16.93
C TRP A 51 -13.53 -27.18 -16.71
N TYR A 52 -13.23 -25.88 -16.62
CA TYR A 52 -11.87 -25.35 -16.53
C TYR A 52 -11.67 -24.46 -15.31
N LEU A 53 -10.48 -24.46 -14.71
CA LEU A 53 -10.05 -23.47 -13.73
C LEU A 53 -9.32 -22.35 -14.44
N GLU A 54 -9.75 -21.12 -14.21
CA GLU A 54 -9.15 -19.93 -14.80
C GLU A 54 -9.05 -18.81 -13.75
N SER A 55 -7.94 -18.07 -13.76
CA SER A 55 -7.76 -16.88 -12.94
C SER A 55 -8.20 -15.65 -13.72
N LYS A 56 -9.51 -15.54 -13.92
CA LYS A 56 -10.13 -14.37 -14.57
C LYS A 56 -11.40 -13.96 -13.84
N ALA A 57 -11.77 -12.68 -13.93
CA ALA A 57 -13.01 -12.16 -13.41
C ALA A 57 -14.22 -12.73 -14.16
N THR A 58 -15.31 -12.94 -13.44
CA THR A 58 -16.63 -13.17 -14.07
C THR A 58 -17.30 -11.83 -14.31
N PRO A 59 -18.11 -11.69 -15.38
CA PRO A 59 -18.89 -10.45 -15.61
C PRO A 59 -19.86 -10.08 -14.47
N SER A 60 -20.11 -11.01 -13.54
CA SER A 60 -21.00 -10.80 -12.39
C SER A 60 -20.31 -10.40 -11.09
N ASP A 61 -18.97 -10.40 -11.05
CA ASP A 61 -18.20 -10.22 -9.81
C ASP A 61 -17.74 -8.78 -9.59
N ASP A 62 -18.17 -7.82 -10.42
CA ASP A 62 -17.86 -6.41 -10.23
C ASP A 62 -19.09 -5.62 -9.77
N PRO A 63 -19.23 -5.32 -8.46
CA PRO A 63 -20.26 -4.41 -7.98
C PRO A 63 -19.88 -2.93 -8.08
N SER A 64 -18.71 -2.58 -8.65
CA SER A 64 -18.15 -1.22 -8.57
C SER A 64 -17.62 -0.62 -9.86
N ASP A 65 -17.84 -1.24 -11.02
CA ASP A 65 -17.50 -0.58 -12.29
C ASP A 65 -18.67 0.30 -12.80
N ASP A 66 -19.01 1.27 -11.96
CA ASP A 66 -19.86 2.41 -12.27
C ASP A 66 -18.96 3.66 -12.41
N THR A 67 -17.96 3.56 -13.26
CA THR A 67 -17.19 4.74 -13.71
C THR A 67 -17.69 5.13 -15.10
N ASP A 68 -18.85 5.79 -15.09
CA ASP A 68 -19.37 6.53 -16.23
C ASP A 68 -18.55 7.84 -16.40
N ASP A 69 -17.39 7.75 -17.05
CA ASP A 69 -16.60 8.90 -17.45
C ASP A 69 -16.88 9.25 -18.93
N GLY A 70 -18.10 9.64 -19.24
CA GLY A 70 -18.49 10.22 -20.53
C GLY A 70 -18.96 9.23 -21.57
N GLY A 71 -19.52 8.11 -21.14
CA GLY A 71 -20.14 7.14 -22.03
C GLY A 71 -21.45 7.65 -22.64
N ASN A 72 -21.65 7.36 -23.90
CA ASN A 72 -22.89 7.63 -24.63
C ASN A 72 -23.75 6.37 -24.67
N ASN A 73 -25.05 6.51 -24.39
CA ASN A 73 -26.00 5.41 -24.53
C ASN A 73 -26.88 5.67 -25.75
N ASP A 74 -26.88 4.77 -26.71
CA ASP A 74 -27.77 4.82 -27.88
C ASP A 74 -28.60 3.53 -27.99
N ASP A 75 -29.95 3.68 -27.99
CA ASP A 75 -30.92 2.58 -28.01
C ASP A 75 -31.43 2.27 -29.45
N GLY A 76 -30.81 2.80 -30.50
CA GLY A 76 -31.22 2.65 -31.87
C GLY A 76 -30.13 2.19 -32.81
N GLY A 77 -30.49 1.52 -33.89
CA GLY A 77 -29.53 1.16 -34.93
C GLY A 77 -29.01 2.37 -35.69
N ASN A 78 -27.71 2.53 -35.81
CA ASN A 78 -27.08 3.62 -36.55
C ASN A 78 -26.43 3.12 -37.84
N THR A 79 -26.43 4.00 -38.87
CA THR A 79 -25.75 3.73 -40.16
C THR A 79 -24.86 4.94 -40.45
N ASP A 80 -23.54 4.77 -40.42
CA ASP A 80 -22.58 5.82 -40.75
C ASP A 80 -21.76 5.45 -41.98
N GLY A 81 -21.59 6.38 -42.90
CA GLY A 81 -20.83 6.23 -44.16
C GLY A 81 -19.49 6.93 -44.17
N GLY A 82 -18.96 7.31 -43.00
CA GLY A 82 -17.66 7.98 -42.84
C GLY A 82 -16.84 7.42 -41.69
N GLY A 83 -15.56 7.74 -41.65
CA GLY A 83 -14.68 7.36 -40.53
C GLY A 83 -15.00 8.12 -39.25
N ASN A 84 -15.18 7.44 -38.15
CA ASN A 84 -15.46 8.03 -36.83
C ASN A 84 -14.26 7.87 -35.88
N THR A 85 -14.09 8.85 -35.00
CA THR A 85 -13.08 8.77 -33.94
C THR A 85 -13.76 9.11 -32.63
N ASP A 86 -13.77 8.18 -31.67
CA ASP A 86 -14.35 8.35 -30.36
C ASP A 86 -13.29 8.13 -29.26
N ASN A 87 -13.27 9.02 -28.24
CA ASN A 87 -12.33 8.99 -27.13
C ASN A 87 -13.02 8.65 -25.80
N GLY A 88 -14.21 8.10 -25.81
CA GLY A 88 -14.98 7.70 -24.64
C GLY A 88 -15.56 6.31 -24.79
N GLY A 89 -16.01 5.74 -23.72
CA GLY A 89 -16.71 4.45 -23.76
C GLY A 89 -18.14 4.60 -24.29
N ASN A 90 -18.56 3.77 -25.23
CA ASN A 90 -19.91 3.74 -25.78
C ASN A 90 -20.65 2.47 -25.40
N THR A 91 -21.95 2.62 -25.12
CA THR A 91 -22.86 1.48 -24.96
C THR A 91 -23.94 1.55 -26.05
N ASP A 92 -24.03 0.54 -26.89
CA ASP A 92 -24.99 0.46 -27.97
C ASP A 92 -25.87 -0.81 -27.84
N ASP A 93 -27.21 -0.63 -27.80
CA ASP A 93 -28.19 -1.73 -27.70
C ASP A 93 -28.85 -2.04 -29.03
N GLY A 94 -28.41 -1.44 -30.16
CA GLY A 94 -28.92 -1.67 -31.50
C GLY A 94 -27.91 -2.32 -32.43
N GLY A 95 -28.32 -2.64 -33.64
CA GLY A 95 -27.37 -3.11 -34.66
C GLY A 95 -26.81 -1.95 -35.46
N ASN A 96 -25.49 -1.84 -35.54
CA ASN A 96 -24.79 -0.81 -36.29
C ASN A 96 -24.29 -1.34 -37.63
N THR A 97 -24.29 -0.45 -38.63
CA THR A 97 -23.66 -0.71 -39.92
C THR A 97 -22.71 0.46 -40.23
N ASP A 98 -21.43 0.19 -40.36
CA ASP A 98 -20.41 1.18 -40.64
C ASP A 98 -19.69 0.85 -41.95
N ASP A 99 -19.60 1.82 -42.86
CA ASP A 99 -18.93 1.68 -44.15
C ASP A 99 -17.57 2.43 -44.22
N GLY A 100 -17.09 2.97 -43.08
CA GLY A 100 -15.83 3.69 -42.94
C GLY A 100 -14.84 3.01 -41.99
N GLY A 101 -13.68 3.58 -41.83
CA GLY A 101 -12.73 3.14 -40.79
C GLY A 101 -12.96 3.88 -39.50
N ASN A 102 -13.11 3.18 -38.37
CA ASN A 102 -13.28 3.75 -37.06
C ASN A 102 -12.02 3.65 -36.21
N ALA A 103 -11.80 4.64 -35.36
CA ALA A 103 -10.75 4.61 -34.35
C ALA A 103 -11.34 4.99 -32.99
N ASP A 104 -11.33 4.07 -32.05
CA ASP A 104 -11.81 4.23 -30.69
C ASP A 104 -10.67 4.14 -29.67
N ASP A 105 -10.61 5.12 -28.74
CA ASP A 105 -9.63 5.14 -27.66
C ASP A 105 -10.26 4.81 -26.28
N GLY A 106 -11.52 4.37 -26.26
CA GLY A 106 -12.25 3.99 -25.05
C GLY A 106 -12.75 2.54 -25.08
N GLY A 107 -13.38 2.12 -24.00
CA GLY A 107 -14.02 0.81 -23.96
C GLY A 107 -15.46 0.88 -24.48
N ASN A 108 -15.83 -0.02 -25.41
CA ASN A 108 -17.18 -0.08 -25.98
C ASN A 108 -17.95 -1.33 -25.49
N THR A 109 -19.25 -1.15 -25.23
CA THR A 109 -20.14 -2.26 -24.96
C THR A 109 -21.24 -2.29 -26.02
N ASP A 110 -21.36 -3.36 -26.78
CA ASP A 110 -22.29 -3.53 -27.84
C ASP A 110 -23.20 -4.76 -27.60
N ASN A 111 -24.51 -4.57 -27.55
CA ASN A 111 -25.50 -5.62 -27.32
C ASN A 111 -26.29 -5.97 -28.57
N GLY A 112 -25.92 -5.43 -29.73
CA GLY A 112 -26.58 -5.70 -31.02
C GLY A 112 -25.66 -6.45 -31.98
N GLY A 113 -26.16 -6.67 -33.19
CA GLY A 113 -25.34 -7.21 -34.28
C GLY A 113 -24.75 -6.09 -35.11
N ASN A 114 -23.42 -6.00 -35.23
CA ASN A 114 -22.74 -4.99 -36.03
C ASN A 114 -22.30 -5.54 -37.37
N THR A 115 -22.34 -4.67 -38.36
CA THR A 115 -21.76 -4.95 -39.68
C THR A 115 -20.78 -3.82 -40.02
N ASP A 116 -19.52 -4.15 -40.15
CA ASP A 116 -18.46 -3.20 -40.45
C ASP A 116 -17.81 -3.56 -41.79
N ASN A 117 -17.69 -2.56 -42.66
CA ASN A 117 -17.10 -2.74 -44.00
C ASN A 117 -15.80 -1.93 -44.17
N GLY A 118 -15.26 -1.35 -43.09
CA GLY A 118 -14.02 -0.58 -43.05
C GLY A 118 -12.94 -1.23 -42.21
N GLY A 119 -11.83 -0.58 -42.05
CA GLY A 119 -10.80 -0.98 -41.11
C GLY A 119 -10.95 -0.23 -39.80
N ASN A 120 -11.09 -0.94 -38.68
CA ASN A 120 -11.23 -0.36 -37.36
C ASN A 120 -9.92 -0.41 -36.57
N THR A 121 -9.74 0.61 -35.71
CA THR A 121 -8.63 0.65 -34.76
C THR A 121 -9.18 0.97 -33.38
N ASP A 122 -9.12 0.00 -32.47
CA ASP A 122 -9.54 0.14 -31.09
C ASP A 122 -8.35 0.10 -30.14
N ASN A 123 -8.29 1.07 -29.21
CA ASN A 123 -7.25 1.14 -28.19
C ASN A 123 -7.79 0.91 -26.77
N GLY A 124 -9.05 0.52 -26.65
CA GLY A 124 -9.72 0.22 -25.38
C GLY A 124 -10.18 -1.22 -25.25
N GLY A 125 -10.81 -1.55 -24.15
CA GLY A 125 -11.45 -2.85 -23.98
C GLY A 125 -12.88 -2.84 -24.50
N ASN A 126 -13.26 -3.77 -25.37
CA ASN A 126 -14.60 -3.87 -25.93
C ASN A 126 -15.36 -5.08 -25.36
N THR A 127 -16.65 -4.91 -25.10
CA THR A 127 -17.55 -6.00 -24.76
C THR A 127 -18.65 -6.10 -25.80
N ASP A 128 -18.76 -7.23 -26.47
CA ASP A 128 -19.71 -7.47 -27.53
C ASP A 128 -20.62 -8.66 -27.19
N ASN A 129 -21.91 -8.43 -27.14
CA ASN A 129 -22.91 -9.45 -26.83
C ASN A 129 -23.79 -9.82 -28.05
N GLY A 130 -23.46 -9.33 -29.25
CA GLY A 130 -24.18 -9.62 -30.48
C GLY A 130 -23.35 -10.45 -31.46
N GLY A 131 -23.91 -10.65 -32.64
CA GLY A 131 -23.16 -11.25 -33.75
C GLY A 131 -22.59 -10.18 -34.65
N ASN A 132 -21.29 -10.10 -34.80
CA ASN A 132 -20.65 -9.12 -35.65
C ASN A 132 -20.26 -9.70 -37.01
N THR A 133 -20.32 -8.84 -38.03
CA THR A 133 -19.79 -9.16 -39.36
C THR A 133 -18.82 -8.05 -39.74
N ASP A 134 -17.58 -8.42 -39.89
CA ASP A 134 -16.50 -7.53 -40.27
C ASP A 134 -15.93 -7.90 -41.63
N ASN A 135 -15.84 -6.92 -42.53
CA ASN A 135 -15.32 -7.08 -43.88
C ASN A 135 -14.04 -6.25 -44.11
N GLY A 136 -13.48 -5.68 -43.06
CA GLY A 136 -12.23 -4.87 -43.12
C GLY A 136 -11.09 -5.49 -42.33
N GLY A 137 -9.98 -4.79 -42.26
CA GLY A 137 -8.88 -5.15 -41.38
C GLY A 137 -8.97 -4.40 -40.06
N ASN A 138 -9.08 -5.09 -38.94
CA ASN A 138 -9.17 -4.50 -37.61
C ASN A 138 -7.82 -4.54 -36.89
N THR A 139 -7.58 -3.52 -36.07
CA THR A 139 -6.44 -3.48 -35.17
C THR A 139 -6.93 -3.15 -33.77
N ASP A 140 -6.83 -4.12 -32.88
CA ASP A 140 -7.16 -4.00 -31.47
C ASP A 140 -5.91 -3.93 -30.61
N ASN A 141 -5.85 -2.94 -29.70
CA ASN A 141 -4.78 -2.79 -28.72
C ASN A 141 -5.28 -2.90 -27.26
N GLY A 142 -6.49 -3.36 -27.05
CA GLY A 142 -7.13 -3.55 -25.75
C GLY A 142 -7.60 -5.00 -25.52
N GLY A 143 -8.17 -5.25 -24.37
CA GLY A 143 -8.80 -6.54 -24.09
C GLY A 143 -10.24 -6.57 -24.57
N ASN A 144 -10.66 -7.56 -25.36
CA ASN A 144 -12.01 -7.72 -25.85
C ASN A 144 -12.72 -8.90 -25.19
N THR A 145 -13.99 -8.71 -24.88
CA THR A 145 -14.90 -9.79 -24.45
C THR A 145 -16.01 -9.95 -25.48
N ASP A 146 -16.12 -11.10 -26.08
CA ASP A 146 -17.10 -11.42 -27.12
C ASP A 146 -17.98 -12.58 -26.68
N ASN A 147 -19.30 -12.35 -26.57
CA ASN A 147 -20.32 -13.35 -26.22
C ASN A 147 -21.25 -13.72 -27.42
N GLY A 148 -20.92 -13.23 -28.60
CA GLY A 148 -21.69 -13.48 -29.82
C GLY A 148 -20.95 -14.34 -30.84
N GLY A 149 -21.57 -14.59 -31.99
CA GLY A 149 -20.93 -15.25 -33.12
C GLY A 149 -20.36 -14.22 -34.09
N ASN A 150 -19.07 -14.18 -34.26
CA ASN A 150 -18.40 -13.27 -35.19
C ASN A 150 -18.11 -13.91 -36.53
N THR A 151 -18.28 -13.12 -37.59
CA THR A 151 -17.83 -13.48 -38.94
C THR A 151 -16.84 -12.43 -39.41
N ASP A 152 -15.58 -12.82 -39.57
CA ASP A 152 -14.50 -11.96 -40.01
C ASP A 152 -14.01 -12.38 -41.39
N ASN A 153 -14.03 -11.44 -42.34
CA ASN A 153 -13.53 -11.63 -43.71
C ASN A 153 -12.32 -10.77 -44.03
N GLY A 154 -11.73 -10.14 -43.04
CA GLY A 154 -10.52 -9.30 -43.14
C GLY A 154 -9.33 -9.86 -42.39
N GLY A 155 -8.21 -9.16 -42.41
CA GLY A 155 -7.06 -9.49 -41.58
C GLY A 155 -7.12 -8.74 -40.26
N ASN A 156 -7.24 -9.46 -39.13
CA ASN A 156 -7.20 -8.88 -37.81
C ASN A 156 -5.80 -8.89 -37.23
N THR A 157 -5.42 -7.77 -36.60
CA THR A 157 -4.21 -7.69 -35.78
C THR A 157 -4.64 -7.38 -34.36
N ASP A 158 -4.59 -8.36 -33.51
CA ASP A 158 -4.84 -8.22 -32.08
C ASP A 158 -3.50 -8.12 -31.35
N ASN A 159 -3.22 -6.96 -30.74
CA ASN A 159 -2.02 -6.71 -29.93
C ASN A 159 -2.32 -6.68 -28.42
N GLY A 160 -3.57 -6.90 -28.03
CA GLY A 160 -4.02 -7.08 -26.67
C GLY A 160 -4.48 -8.51 -26.45
N GLY A 161 -4.22 -9.06 -25.32
CA GLY A 161 -4.78 -10.37 -24.97
C GLY A 161 -6.30 -10.23 -24.76
N ASN A 162 -7.06 -11.13 -25.35
CA ASN A 162 -8.45 -11.36 -25.00
C ASN A 162 -8.51 -11.97 -23.59
N SER A 163 -8.17 -11.17 -22.58
CA SER A 163 -8.06 -11.63 -21.21
C SER A 163 -8.92 -10.76 -20.31
N ALA A 164 -9.99 -11.34 -19.81
CA ALA A 164 -10.65 -10.80 -18.63
C ALA A 164 -9.59 -10.50 -17.54
N PRO A 165 -9.81 -9.49 -16.69
CA PRO A 165 -8.85 -9.13 -15.64
C PRO A 165 -8.44 -10.33 -14.80
N GLU A 166 -7.17 -10.43 -14.49
CA GLU A 166 -6.65 -11.48 -13.61
C GLU A 166 -7.09 -11.24 -12.17
N VAL A 167 -7.40 -12.30 -11.44
CA VAL A 167 -7.86 -12.24 -10.06
C VAL A 167 -6.80 -12.72 -9.10
N MET A 168 -6.37 -11.84 -8.20
CA MET A 168 -5.48 -12.20 -7.09
C MET A 168 -6.25 -12.70 -5.87
N ALA A 169 -5.57 -13.47 -5.05
CA ALA A 169 -6.05 -13.85 -3.75
C ALA A 169 -5.90 -12.69 -2.75
N PRO A 170 -6.91 -12.35 -1.94
CA PRO A 170 -6.83 -11.23 -0.99
C PRO A 170 -5.79 -11.48 0.13
N GLU A 171 -5.42 -12.71 0.40
CA GLU A 171 -4.35 -13.06 1.35
C GLU A 171 -3.02 -12.39 0.99
N VAL A 172 -2.77 -12.12 -0.29
CA VAL A 172 -1.57 -11.42 -0.77
C VAL A 172 -1.40 -10.07 -0.09
N GLY A 173 -2.44 -9.24 -0.05
CA GLY A 173 -2.39 -7.93 0.62
C GLY A 173 -2.26 -8.05 2.14
N ALA A 174 -2.84 -9.07 2.75
CA ALA A 174 -2.69 -9.33 4.18
C ALA A 174 -1.23 -9.68 4.55
N TYR A 175 -0.56 -10.53 3.76
CA TYR A 175 0.86 -10.83 3.94
C TYR A 175 1.75 -9.60 3.72
N LEU A 176 1.49 -8.84 2.66
CA LEU A 176 2.25 -7.62 2.36
C LEU A 176 2.06 -6.53 3.42
N GLY A 177 0.83 -6.35 3.92
CA GLY A 177 0.53 -5.42 5.01
C GLY A 177 1.24 -5.80 6.31
N ASN A 178 1.26 -7.07 6.66
CA ASN A 178 2.04 -7.58 7.80
C ASN A 178 3.54 -7.33 7.62
N TYR A 179 4.06 -7.57 6.43
CA TYR A 179 5.47 -7.39 6.11
C TYR A 179 5.92 -5.93 6.25
N LEU A 180 5.16 -4.99 5.69
CA LEU A 180 5.43 -3.55 5.86
C LEU A 180 5.29 -3.09 7.33
N ALA A 181 4.27 -3.60 8.03
CA ALA A 181 4.07 -3.26 9.44
C ALA A 181 5.25 -3.70 10.31
N ALA A 182 5.76 -4.91 10.12
CA ALA A 182 6.92 -5.41 10.86
C ALA A 182 8.19 -4.59 10.59
N GLN A 183 8.38 -4.11 9.35
CA GLN A 183 9.54 -3.27 9.00
C GLN A 183 9.49 -1.87 9.60
N SER A 184 8.29 -1.30 9.80
CA SER A 184 8.12 0.13 10.12
C SER A 184 7.54 0.42 11.50
N MET A 185 7.00 -0.57 12.18
CA MET A 185 6.24 -0.40 13.44
C MET A 185 6.99 0.42 14.49
N PHE A 186 8.25 0.13 14.74
CA PHE A 186 9.05 0.76 15.79
C PHE A 186 10.00 1.84 15.30
N LEU A 187 9.95 2.22 14.02
CA LEU A 187 10.76 3.32 13.51
C LEU A 187 10.30 4.64 14.14
N HIS A 188 11.26 5.42 14.59
CA HIS A 188 10.98 6.68 15.26
C HIS A 188 12.13 7.69 15.08
N LYS A 189 11.85 8.94 15.37
CA LYS A 189 12.81 10.05 15.38
C LYS A 189 13.05 10.57 16.80
N ARG A 190 14.05 11.43 16.98
CA ARG A 190 14.34 12.04 18.29
C ARG A 190 13.09 12.67 18.93
N ASP A 191 12.32 13.43 18.15
CA ASP A 191 11.15 14.17 18.65
C ASP A 191 10.01 13.25 19.11
N ASP A 192 10.00 11.98 18.74
CA ASP A 192 9.03 11.01 19.25
C ASP A 192 9.28 10.66 20.71
N ARG A 193 10.52 10.80 21.17
CA ARG A 193 10.97 10.51 22.54
C ARG A 193 11.21 11.76 23.38
N ASP A 194 11.71 12.81 22.76
CA ASP A 194 12.21 13.99 23.48
C ASP A 194 12.03 15.30 22.67
N PRO A 195 10.81 15.86 22.65
CA PRO A 195 10.56 17.16 22.03
C PRO A 195 10.80 18.34 22.98
N LEU A 196 11.35 18.13 24.19
CA LEU A 196 11.49 19.14 25.23
C LEU A 196 12.36 20.31 24.78
N THR A 197 11.88 21.54 25.10
CA THR A 197 12.60 22.78 24.80
C THR A 197 13.53 23.19 25.95
N PHE A 198 13.15 22.94 27.19
CA PHE A 198 13.90 23.34 28.36
C PHE A 198 14.28 22.12 29.20
N ARG A 199 15.56 22.02 29.54
CA ARG A 199 16.07 20.92 30.35
C ARG A 199 17.35 21.33 31.04
N ASN A 200 17.49 20.99 32.32
CA ASN A 200 18.77 21.18 33.03
C ASN A 200 19.76 20.10 32.63
N GLU A 201 21.06 20.39 32.87
CA GLU A 201 22.14 19.48 32.48
C GLU A 201 22.09 18.13 33.19
N ASP A 202 21.66 18.13 34.45
CA ASP A 202 21.63 16.94 35.30
C ASP A 202 20.29 16.17 35.20
N ASP A 203 19.26 16.73 34.56
CA ASP A 203 17.96 16.07 34.48
C ASP A 203 18.06 14.79 33.64
N LEU A 204 17.61 13.70 34.22
CA LEU A 204 17.28 12.47 33.50
C LEU A 204 15.81 12.47 33.11
N ASN A 205 15.48 11.81 32.03
CA ASN A 205 14.14 11.78 31.48
C ASN A 205 13.64 10.34 31.38
N THR A 206 12.43 10.12 31.90
CA THR A 206 11.64 8.93 31.60
C THR A 206 10.50 9.33 30.71
N TRP A 207 10.27 8.61 29.65
CA TRP A 207 9.29 8.96 28.63
C TRP A 207 8.45 7.76 28.23
N MET A 208 7.24 8.07 27.76
CA MET A 208 6.31 7.11 27.21
C MET A 208 5.55 7.75 26.07
N TYR A 209 5.43 7.08 24.94
CA TYR A 209 4.52 7.52 23.90
C TYR A 209 3.58 6.42 23.40
N VAL A 210 2.42 6.86 22.95
CA VAL A 210 1.48 6.07 22.14
C VAL A 210 1.41 6.70 20.76
N LYS A 211 1.60 5.91 19.73
CA LYS A 211 1.51 6.30 18.33
C LYS A 211 0.48 5.43 17.61
N GLY A 212 -0.43 6.08 16.91
CA GLY A 212 -1.38 5.43 16.02
C GLY A 212 -1.13 5.87 14.58
N ARG A 213 -1.26 4.97 13.63
CA ARG A 213 -1.13 5.26 12.20
C ARG A 213 -2.10 4.40 11.40
N TYR A 214 -2.78 5.04 10.46
CA TYR A 214 -3.59 4.40 9.45
C TYR A 214 -2.99 4.70 8.08
N HIS A 215 -2.91 3.70 7.22
CA HIS A 215 -2.53 3.91 5.83
C HIS A 215 -3.28 2.98 4.89
N GLU A 216 -3.51 3.46 3.68
CA GLU A 216 -4.06 2.74 2.56
C GLU A 216 -2.97 2.50 1.53
N ASN A 217 -2.98 1.33 0.90
CA ASN A 217 -1.97 0.93 -0.06
C ASN A 217 -2.52 -0.06 -1.07
N ASP A 218 -1.96 -0.03 -2.27
CA ASP A 218 -2.23 -0.99 -3.32
C ASP A 218 -1.01 -1.92 -3.52
N ALA A 219 -1.23 -3.04 -4.17
CA ALA A 219 -0.20 -4.01 -4.49
C ALA A 219 -0.53 -4.77 -5.77
N GLY A 220 0.52 -5.30 -6.40
CA GLY A 220 0.40 -6.13 -7.59
C GLY A 220 -0.15 -5.39 -8.81
N GLY A 221 0.16 -4.10 -8.95
CA GLY A 221 -0.37 -3.25 -10.01
C GLY A 221 -1.88 -3.05 -9.86
N ASP A 222 -2.31 -2.56 -8.72
CA ASP A 222 -3.70 -2.28 -8.33
C ASP A 222 -4.63 -3.52 -8.27
N LYS A 223 -4.11 -4.74 -8.31
CA LYS A 223 -4.95 -5.95 -8.24
C LYS A 223 -5.40 -6.27 -6.82
N VAL A 224 -4.72 -5.73 -5.82
CA VAL A 224 -5.03 -5.88 -4.39
C VAL A 224 -4.95 -4.53 -3.73
N SER A 225 -5.94 -4.20 -2.91
CA SER A 225 -5.95 -3.01 -2.05
C SER A 225 -6.00 -3.43 -0.60
N TYR A 226 -5.26 -2.76 0.26
CA TYR A 226 -5.33 -3.04 1.69
C TYR A 226 -5.14 -1.77 2.52
N ASP A 227 -5.71 -1.77 3.70
CA ASP A 227 -5.49 -0.75 4.72
C ASP A 227 -4.88 -1.38 5.98
N THR A 228 -4.07 -0.60 6.68
CA THR A 228 -3.43 -1.05 7.91
C THR A 228 -3.55 0.00 9.00
N THR A 229 -4.02 -0.41 10.17
CA THR A 229 -3.99 0.38 11.40
C THR A 229 -2.91 -0.16 12.32
N THR A 230 -1.95 0.69 12.69
CA THR A 230 -0.85 0.35 13.59
C THR A 230 -0.93 1.17 14.86
N THR A 231 -0.78 0.53 16.01
CA THR A 231 -0.72 1.17 17.33
C THR A 231 0.55 0.71 18.04
N VAL A 232 1.33 1.65 18.55
CA VAL A 232 2.59 1.39 19.27
C VAL A 232 2.57 2.09 20.61
N LEU A 233 2.92 1.38 21.65
CA LEU A 233 3.30 1.91 22.96
C LEU A 233 4.81 1.70 23.13
N GLN A 234 5.54 2.76 23.41
CA GLN A 234 6.97 2.68 23.70
C GLN A 234 7.31 3.48 24.94
N VAL A 235 8.20 2.93 25.76
CA VAL A 235 8.66 3.55 26.99
C VAL A 235 10.18 3.49 27.06
N GLY A 236 10.79 4.47 27.70
CA GLY A 236 12.23 4.48 27.90
C GLY A 236 12.64 5.45 28.99
N SER A 237 13.88 5.32 29.40
CA SER A 237 14.47 6.18 30.42
C SER A 237 15.95 6.42 30.14
N ASP A 238 16.38 7.64 30.37
CA ASP A 238 17.80 7.96 30.43
C ASP A 238 18.43 7.25 31.64
N PHE A 239 19.59 6.69 31.45
CA PHE A 239 20.43 6.17 32.53
C PHE A 239 21.73 6.97 32.66
N MET A 240 22.01 7.88 31.73
CA MET A 240 23.22 8.70 31.72
C MET A 240 22.94 10.11 31.17
N SER A 241 23.43 11.11 31.84
CA SER A 241 23.60 12.49 31.34
C SER A 241 25.02 12.91 31.60
N LYS A 242 25.78 13.28 30.57
CA LYS A 242 27.17 13.65 30.66
C LYS A 242 27.42 15.00 29.98
N PRO A 243 27.74 16.07 30.75
CA PRO A 243 28.21 17.31 30.16
C PRO A 243 29.51 17.09 29.38
N MET A 244 29.62 17.73 28.24
CA MET A 244 30.76 17.74 27.36
C MET A 244 31.23 19.20 27.16
N ASP A 245 32.41 19.42 26.61
CA ASP A 245 32.94 20.77 26.37
C ASP A 245 31.96 21.64 25.53
N ASN A 246 31.20 21.03 24.68
CA ASN A 246 30.23 21.71 23.82
C ASN A 246 28.92 20.92 23.73
N GLY A 247 28.14 20.99 24.79
CA GLY A 247 26.84 20.32 24.83
C GLY A 247 26.72 19.19 25.85
N ILE A 248 25.68 18.39 25.74
CA ILE A 248 25.38 17.32 26.68
C ILE A 248 25.07 16.04 25.89
N LEU A 249 25.71 14.95 26.31
CA LEU A 249 25.40 13.60 25.82
C LEU A 249 24.49 12.89 26.81
N ARG A 250 23.37 12.37 26.33
CA ARG A 250 22.45 11.52 27.09
C ARG A 250 22.34 10.15 26.44
N ALA A 251 22.18 9.14 27.25
CA ALA A 251 21.91 7.78 26.76
C ALA A 251 20.86 7.11 27.63
N GLY A 252 20.11 6.23 27.03
CA GLY A 252 19.03 5.52 27.70
C GLY A 252 18.67 4.19 27.02
N GLY A 253 17.78 3.48 27.69
CA GLY A 253 17.19 2.25 27.20
C GLY A 253 15.70 2.42 26.94
N MET A 254 15.19 1.57 26.07
CA MET A 254 13.78 1.59 25.69
C MET A 254 13.26 0.19 25.40
N PHE A 255 11.96 0.02 25.56
CA PHE A 255 11.24 -1.16 25.12
C PHE A 255 9.84 -0.77 24.66
N GLY A 256 9.25 -1.56 23.78
CA GLY A 256 7.95 -1.25 23.22
C GLY A 256 7.14 -2.48 22.87
N ALA A 257 5.86 -2.25 22.69
CA ALA A 257 4.90 -3.20 22.16
C ALA A 257 4.04 -2.51 21.10
N GLY A 258 3.70 -3.24 20.06
CA GLY A 258 2.88 -2.71 18.99
C GLY A 258 1.98 -3.77 18.39
N GLN A 259 0.93 -3.32 17.73
CA GLN A 259 0.00 -4.15 16.99
C GLN A 259 -0.35 -3.47 15.69
N ALA A 260 -0.37 -4.23 14.61
CA ALA A 260 -0.91 -3.81 13.32
C ALA A 260 -2.03 -4.75 12.89
N LYS A 261 -3.07 -4.17 12.29
CA LYS A 261 -4.19 -4.92 11.70
C LYS A 261 -4.36 -4.44 10.28
N THR A 262 -4.37 -5.38 9.35
CA THR A 262 -4.55 -5.16 7.92
C THR A 262 -5.86 -5.79 7.47
N HIS A 263 -6.63 -5.05 6.67
CA HIS A 263 -7.74 -5.57 5.90
C HIS A 263 -7.35 -5.52 4.42
N SER A 264 -7.63 -6.58 3.69
CA SER A 264 -7.22 -6.72 2.29
C SER A 264 -8.34 -7.23 1.42
N ASP A 265 -8.56 -6.52 0.33
CA ASP A 265 -9.49 -6.86 -0.75
C ASP A 265 -8.73 -7.03 -2.07
N ALA A 266 -9.20 -7.90 -2.93
CA ALA A 266 -8.66 -8.07 -4.27
C ALA A 266 -9.70 -7.65 -5.30
N LYS A 267 -9.27 -6.97 -6.36
CA LYS A 267 -10.18 -6.60 -7.46
C LYS A 267 -10.82 -7.85 -8.06
N HIS A 268 -12.09 -7.74 -8.41
CA HIS A 268 -12.89 -8.84 -8.99
C HIS A 268 -12.97 -10.08 -8.11
N ASN A 269 -12.77 -9.94 -6.80
CA ASN A 269 -12.85 -11.01 -5.83
C ASN A 269 -13.81 -10.64 -4.70
N VAL A 270 -14.78 -11.50 -4.42
CA VAL A 270 -15.77 -11.29 -3.34
C VAL A 270 -15.24 -11.65 -1.96
N ARG A 271 -14.02 -12.20 -1.89
CA ARG A 271 -13.37 -12.58 -0.65
C ARG A 271 -12.52 -11.44 -0.12
N ASP A 272 -12.34 -11.43 1.18
CA ASP A 272 -11.39 -10.58 1.90
C ASP A 272 -10.41 -11.42 2.72
N ALA A 273 -9.35 -10.79 3.18
CA ALA A 273 -8.39 -11.37 4.12
C ALA A 273 -7.97 -10.34 5.16
N GLN A 274 -7.50 -10.83 6.29
CA GLN A 274 -7.04 -10.01 7.38
C GLN A 274 -5.62 -10.42 7.78
N GLY A 275 -4.78 -9.40 8.02
CA GLY A 275 -3.46 -9.55 8.61
C GLY A 275 -3.43 -9.00 10.03
N LYS A 276 -2.60 -9.58 10.87
CA LYS A 276 -2.31 -9.09 12.22
C LYS A 276 -0.84 -9.29 12.54
N VAL A 277 -0.24 -8.28 13.15
CA VAL A 277 1.12 -8.34 13.68
C VAL A 277 1.10 -7.87 15.11
N ASP A 278 1.59 -8.69 16.03
CA ASP A 278 1.92 -8.30 17.40
C ASP A 278 3.45 -8.21 17.52
N GLY A 279 3.97 -7.04 17.89
CA GLY A 279 5.40 -6.78 17.93
C GLY A 279 5.88 -6.33 19.31
N PHE A 280 7.14 -6.69 19.61
CA PHE A 280 7.86 -6.25 20.80
C PHE A 280 9.26 -5.81 20.41
N ASN A 281 9.80 -4.76 21.05
CA ASN A 281 11.17 -4.38 20.85
C ASN A 281 11.89 -4.00 22.12
N VAL A 282 13.22 -4.06 22.05
CA VAL A 282 14.16 -3.59 23.07
C VAL A 282 15.27 -2.82 22.36
N GLY A 283 15.65 -1.68 22.91
CA GLY A 283 16.66 -0.84 22.27
C GLY A 283 17.41 0.07 23.22
N LEU A 284 18.42 0.70 22.65
CA LEU A 284 19.24 1.74 23.27
C LEU A 284 19.22 2.99 22.41
N TYR A 285 19.38 4.15 23.03
CA TYR A 285 19.51 5.42 22.33
C TYR A 285 20.55 6.31 22.98
N ALA A 286 21.11 7.21 22.20
CA ALA A 286 21.98 8.27 22.67
C ALA A 286 21.74 9.54 21.86
N THR A 287 21.71 10.69 22.54
CA THR A 287 21.51 11.99 21.95
C THR A 287 22.55 12.97 22.49
N TRP A 288 23.32 13.57 21.59
CA TRP A 288 24.11 14.74 21.89
C TRP A 288 23.39 16.00 21.43
N GLN A 289 23.29 17.00 22.28
CA GLN A 289 22.66 18.30 22.02
C GLN A 289 23.59 19.43 22.43
N GLU A 290 23.88 20.37 21.52
CA GLU A 290 24.74 21.51 21.74
C GLU A 290 24.20 22.48 22.82
N ASP A 291 22.96 22.95 22.64
CA ASP A 291 22.26 23.74 23.65
C ASP A 291 21.07 22.97 24.19
N GLN A 292 21.23 22.37 25.36
CA GLN A 292 20.17 21.58 25.99
C GLN A 292 19.05 22.44 26.53
N LYS A 293 19.33 23.65 26.95
CA LYS A 293 18.33 24.51 27.63
C LYS A 293 17.29 25.03 26.67
N LEU A 294 17.71 25.57 25.53
CA LEU A 294 16.83 26.15 24.54
C LEU A 294 16.64 25.25 23.30
N ARG A 295 17.37 24.16 23.25
CA ARG A 295 17.37 23.25 22.10
C ARG A 295 17.77 23.96 20.80
N LEU A 296 18.74 24.84 20.90
CA LEU A 296 19.37 25.53 19.78
C LEU A 296 20.68 24.83 19.39
N GLY A 297 21.22 25.21 18.24
CA GLY A 297 22.45 24.60 17.75
C GLY A 297 22.24 23.19 17.22
N SER A 298 23.33 22.46 17.13
CA SER A 298 23.38 21.12 16.54
C SER A 298 22.95 20.03 17.50
N TYR A 299 22.44 18.95 16.93
CA TYR A 299 22.24 17.69 17.65
C TYR A 299 22.59 16.48 16.78
N VAL A 300 22.93 15.41 17.45
CA VAL A 300 23.06 14.07 16.85
C VAL A 300 22.30 13.10 17.73
N ASP A 301 21.37 12.36 17.13
CA ASP A 301 20.60 11.32 17.80
C ASP A 301 20.84 9.97 17.12
N THR A 302 21.02 8.95 17.90
CA THR A 302 21.18 7.58 17.40
C THR A 302 20.43 6.61 18.27
N TRP A 303 19.90 5.55 17.65
CA TRP A 303 19.31 4.44 18.37
C TRP A 303 19.53 3.13 17.61
N ALA A 304 19.48 2.04 18.35
CA ALA A 304 19.45 0.69 17.80
C ALA A 304 18.48 -0.15 18.62
N ALA A 305 17.71 -1.00 17.94
CA ALA A 305 16.70 -1.85 18.58
C ALA A 305 16.60 -3.20 17.88
N TYR A 306 16.25 -4.20 18.67
CA TYR A 306 15.89 -5.53 18.21
C TYR A 306 14.41 -5.78 18.45
N SER A 307 13.73 -6.42 17.50
CA SER A 307 12.29 -6.59 17.52
C SER A 307 11.89 -8.03 17.17
N TRP A 308 10.80 -8.48 17.77
CA TRP A 308 10.16 -9.78 17.53
C TRP A 308 8.71 -9.55 17.14
N TYR A 309 8.23 -10.31 16.17
CA TYR A 309 6.87 -10.20 15.67
C TYR A 309 6.20 -11.55 15.53
N ASN A 310 4.96 -11.64 16.01
CA ASN A 310 4.06 -12.75 15.70
C ASN A 310 3.06 -12.26 14.66
N ASN A 311 3.02 -12.93 13.52
CA ASN A 311 2.19 -12.57 12.39
C ASN A 311 1.06 -13.58 12.21
N LYS A 312 -0.10 -13.08 11.82
CA LYS A 312 -1.25 -13.91 11.49
C LYS A 312 -1.91 -13.41 10.20
N VAL A 313 -2.33 -14.35 9.34
CA VAL A 313 -3.18 -14.10 8.19
C VAL A 313 -4.41 -14.98 8.29
N THR A 314 -5.57 -14.37 8.19
CA THR A 314 -6.88 -15.04 8.35
C THR A 314 -7.76 -14.76 7.15
N SER A 315 -8.38 -15.79 6.59
CA SER A 315 -9.38 -15.69 5.56
C SER A 315 -10.39 -16.84 5.65
N ASN A 316 -11.38 -16.88 4.78
CA ASN A 316 -12.28 -18.03 4.67
C ASN A 316 -11.60 -19.28 4.07
N ARG A 317 -10.35 -19.15 3.58
CA ARG A 317 -9.54 -20.24 3.04
C ARG A 317 -8.75 -20.94 4.12
N ASN A 318 -8.00 -20.19 4.94
CA ASN A 318 -7.17 -20.70 6.03
C ASN A 318 -6.85 -19.63 7.07
N ASP A 319 -6.30 -20.09 8.19
CA ASP A 319 -5.70 -19.29 9.26
C ASP A 319 -4.24 -19.69 9.41
N GLU A 320 -3.34 -18.72 9.26
CA GLU A 320 -1.91 -18.96 9.21
C GLU A 320 -1.17 -18.09 10.24
N ASP A 321 -0.26 -18.71 10.98
CA ASP A 321 0.61 -18.04 11.95
C ASP A 321 2.08 -18.23 11.52
N TYR A 322 2.90 -17.17 11.61
CA TYR A 322 4.33 -17.21 11.30
C TYR A 322 5.07 -16.11 12.05
N ASP A 323 6.38 -16.26 12.23
CA ASP A 323 7.19 -15.34 13.02
C ASP A 323 8.13 -14.53 12.14
N SER A 324 8.52 -13.36 12.63
CA SER A 324 9.62 -12.55 12.10
C SER A 324 10.37 -11.87 13.25
N GLU A 325 11.63 -11.56 13.00
CA GLU A 325 12.45 -10.82 13.93
C GLU A 325 13.39 -9.87 13.17
N GLY A 326 13.82 -8.82 13.80
CA GLY A 326 14.60 -7.83 13.10
C GLY A 326 15.42 -6.92 13.99
N PHE A 327 16.30 -6.20 13.31
CA PHE A 327 17.18 -5.21 13.89
C PHE A 327 17.05 -3.91 13.10
N ALA A 328 17.02 -2.78 13.79
CA ALA A 328 17.10 -1.48 13.17
C ALA A 328 18.06 -0.55 13.90
N ALA A 329 18.71 0.34 13.16
CA ALA A 329 19.57 1.37 13.71
C ALA A 329 19.36 2.68 12.94
N SER A 330 19.45 3.80 13.66
CA SER A 330 19.18 5.14 13.15
C SER A 330 20.28 6.11 13.54
N VAL A 331 20.57 7.02 12.62
CA VAL A 331 21.29 8.25 12.88
C VAL A 331 20.46 9.42 12.38
N GLU A 332 20.23 10.40 13.25
CA GLU A 332 19.53 11.65 12.96
C GLU A 332 20.41 12.83 13.36
N VAL A 333 20.44 13.85 12.51
CA VAL A 333 21.17 15.10 12.77
C VAL A 333 20.26 16.28 12.45
N GLY A 334 20.49 17.38 13.12
CA GLY A 334 19.83 18.63 12.82
C GLY A 334 20.53 19.82 13.45
N HIS A 335 20.03 21.00 13.10
CA HIS A 335 20.54 22.25 13.65
C HIS A 335 19.41 23.28 13.75
N ALA A 336 19.26 23.89 14.91
CA ALA A 336 18.21 24.85 15.18
C ALA A 336 18.74 26.28 15.30
N TRP A 337 18.14 27.20 14.56
CA TRP A 337 18.39 28.64 14.62
C TRP A 337 17.18 29.41 15.10
N VAL A 338 17.42 30.52 15.78
CA VAL A 338 16.41 31.57 15.99
C VAL A 338 16.27 32.38 14.69
N ILE A 339 15.06 32.44 14.14
CA ILE A 339 14.76 33.24 12.95
C ILE A 339 14.10 34.58 13.27
N GLN A 340 13.38 34.66 14.41
CA GLN A 340 12.79 35.89 14.89
C GLN A 340 12.60 35.83 16.40
N SER A 341 12.90 36.91 17.11
CA SER A 341 12.65 37.05 18.54
C SER A 341 12.12 38.47 18.81
N GLU A 342 10.86 38.57 19.23
CA GLU A 342 10.19 39.82 19.62
C GLU A 342 9.46 39.62 20.94
N ASN A 343 9.63 40.56 21.89
CA ASN A 343 8.91 40.53 23.18
C ASN A 343 8.97 39.17 23.88
N GLU A 344 10.16 38.52 23.88
CA GLU A 344 10.37 37.18 24.49
C GLU A 344 9.70 36.02 23.75
N ARG A 345 9.05 36.30 22.64
CA ARG A 345 8.51 35.30 21.71
C ARG A 345 9.59 34.95 20.71
N THR A 346 9.82 33.67 20.53
CA THR A 346 10.91 33.19 19.70
C THR A 346 10.41 32.17 18.69
N TRP A 347 10.69 32.44 17.43
CA TRP A 347 10.55 31.47 16.36
C TRP A 347 11.89 30.86 16.06
N LYS A 348 11.92 29.54 15.92
CA LYS A 348 13.09 28.81 15.48
C LYS A 348 12.78 27.90 14.30
N ILE A 349 13.78 27.67 13.48
CA ILE A 349 13.75 26.73 12.35
C ILE A 349 14.83 25.68 12.57
N GLU A 350 14.50 24.43 12.31
CA GLU A 350 15.39 23.29 12.51
C GLU A 350 15.31 22.32 11.33
N PRO A 351 16.22 22.42 10.35
CA PRO A 351 16.41 21.35 9.38
C PRO A 351 16.93 20.08 10.08
N GLN A 352 16.44 18.94 9.58
CA GLN A 352 16.68 17.62 10.14
C GLN A 352 16.96 16.64 9.01
N ALA A 353 17.85 15.69 9.25
CA ALA A 353 18.11 14.58 8.36
C ALA A 353 18.25 13.29 9.18
N GLN A 354 17.65 12.21 8.70
CA GLN A 354 17.68 10.91 9.37
C GLN A 354 17.85 9.79 8.35
N VAL A 355 18.66 8.81 8.69
CA VAL A 355 18.79 7.55 7.96
C VAL A 355 18.59 6.41 8.95
N ILE A 356 17.76 5.45 8.56
CA ILE A 356 17.48 4.24 9.34
C ILE A 356 17.80 3.04 8.46
N TYR A 357 18.66 2.16 8.94
CA TYR A 357 18.86 0.83 8.40
C TYR A 357 17.98 -0.15 9.16
N SER A 358 17.31 -1.04 8.46
CA SER A 358 16.45 -2.08 9.03
C SER A 358 16.74 -3.42 8.36
N TYR A 359 16.84 -4.45 9.15
CA TYR A 359 16.93 -5.83 8.72
C TYR A 359 15.78 -6.60 9.34
N LEU A 360 15.00 -7.30 8.52
CA LEU A 360 13.89 -8.14 8.97
C LEU A 360 14.07 -9.54 8.42
N ASP A 361 14.22 -10.51 9.31
CA ASP A 361 14.20 -11.93 8.97
C ASP A 361 12.78 -12.47 9.21
N GLN A 362 12.10 -12.83 8.14
CA GLN A 362 10.76 -13.41 8.19
C GLN A 362 10.85 -14.88 7.86
N GLU A 363 10.23 -15.71 8.69
CA GLU A 363 10.13 -17.14 8.47
C GLU A 363 9.48 -17.43 7.12
N ASN A 364 10.12 -18.27 6.32
CA ASN A 364 9.51 -18.80 5.09
C ASN A 364 8.32 -19.67 5.50
N HIS A 365 7.16 -19.34 4.97
CA HIS A 365 5.91 -19.93 5.38
C HIS A 365 5.27 -20.67 4.20
N THR A 366 4.71 -21.85 4.47
CA THR A 366 3.85 -22.55 3.52
C THR A 366 2.50 -22.70 4.17
N ASP A 367 1.47 -22.13 3.55
CA ASP A 367 0.12 -22.14 4.09
C ASP A 367 -0.52 -23.55 4.08
N GLY A 368 -1.67 -23.67 4.72
CA GLY A 368 -2.38 -24.95 4.86
C GLY A 368 -2.85 -25.54 3.52
N ASP A 369 -2.86 -24.77 2.45
CA ASP A 369 -3.22 -25.20 1.09
C ASP A 369 -2.00 -25.40 0.17
N GLY A 370 -0.79 -25.11 0.67
CA GLY A 370 0.48 -25.39 -0.01
C GLY A 370 1.13 -24.19 -0.68
N VAL A 371 0.57 -23.00 -0.61
CA VAL A 371 1.19 -21.77 -1.14
C VAL A 371 2.38 -21.38 -0.25
N ARG A 372 3.57 -21.28 -0.87
CA ARG A 372 4.78 -20.87 -0.17
C ARG A 372 4.95 -19.35 -0.25
N VAL A 373 5.06 -18.69 0.89
CA VAL A 373 5.33 -17.26 1.03
C VAL A 373 6.78 -17.06 1.47
N THR A 374 7.54 -16.32 0.67
CA THR A 374 8.97 -16.09 0.92
C THR A 374 9.33 -14.62 0.70
N THR A 375 10.32 -14.12 1.45
CA THR A 375 10.94 -12.81 1.24
C THR A 375 12.03 -12.90 0.18
N LEU A 376 12.20 -11.80 -0.59
CA LEU A 376 13.25 -11.71 -1.62
C LEU A 376 14.52 -11.05 -1.08
N ASP A 377 14.35 -10.07 -0.19
CA ASP A 377 15.43 -9.38 0.51
C ASP A 377 14.98 -9.04 1.94
N ASN A 378 15.94 -8.84 2.82
CA ASN A 378 15.69 -8.57 4.23
C ASN A 378 16.12 -7.16 4.65
N ASP A 379 16.95 -6.48 3.84
CA ASP A 379 17.52 -5.18 4.15
C ASP A 379 16.65 -4.03 3.64
N SER A 380 16.49 -2.98 4.45
CA SER A 380 15.78 -1.76 4.08
C SER A 380 16.53 -0.55 4.58
N VAL A 381 16.45 0.53 3.80
CA VAL A 381 16.97 1.85 4.20
C VAL A 381 15.85 2.87 4.09
N PHE A 382 15.60 3.60 5.17
CA PHE A 382 14.65 4.69 5.22
C PHE A 382 15.40 6.01 5.42
N GLY A 383 15.04 7.01 4.62
CA GLY A 383 15.59 8.35 4.71
C GLY A 383 14.50 9.38 5.04
N ARG A 384 14.87 10.43 5.77
CA ARG A 384 14.01 11.57 6.04
C ARG A 384 14.82 12.85 5.98
N LEU A 385 14.33 13.81 5.21
CA LEU A 385 14.76 15.19 5.26
C LEU A 385 13.58 16.05 5.68
N GLY A 386 13.77 16.88 6.70
CA GLY A 386 12.68 17.67 7.25
C GLY A 386 13.11 19.07 7.67
N VAL A 387 12.12 19.94 7.79
CA VAL A 387 12.26 21.27 8.38
C VAL A 387 11.16 21.46 9.40
N LYS A 388 11.55 21.71 10.64
CA LYS A 388 10.66 22.00 11.75
C LYS A 388 10.68 23.49 12.06
N ALA A 389 9.53 24.13 12.09
CA ALA A 389 9.34 25.47 12.62
C ALA A 389 8.61 25.41 13.94
N SER A 390 9.11 26.03 14.98
CA SER A 390 8.52 26.01 16.31
C SER A 390 8.54 27.38 16.96
N TYR A 391 7.59 27.61 17.86
CA TYR A 391 7.40 28.84 18.59
C TYR A 391 7.50 28.57 20.08
N PHE A 392 8.21 29.41 20.82
CA PHE A 392 8.30 29.32 22.27
C PHE A 392 8.47 30.70 22.94
N GLN A 393 8.18 30.76 24.24
CA GLN A 393 8.39 31.95 25.07
C GLN A 393 9.56 31.67 26.01
N GLN A 394 10.61 32.50 25.93
CA GLN A 394 11.84 32.30 26.71
C GLN A 394 11.65 32.44 28.23
N LYS A 395 10.69 33.28 28.67
CA LYS A 395 10.43 33.50 30.09
C LYS A 395 9.33 32.63 30.68
N ASP A 396 8.47 32.04 29.86
CA ASP A 396 7.39 31.17 30.31
C ASP A 396 7.61 29.76 29.78
N VAL A 397 8.40 28.99 30.50
CA VAL A 397 8.69 27.58 30.18
C VAL A 397 7.46 26.67 30.27
N LYS A 398 6.36 27.16 30.85
CA LYS A 398 5.08 26.42 30.94
C LYS A 398 4.16 26.70 29.77
N ALA A 399 4.49 27.70 28.94
CA ALA A 399 3.67 28.03 27.78
C ALA A 399 3.65 26.87 26.76
N TRP A 400 2.53 26.69 26.12
CA TRP A 400 2.38 25.73 25.03
C TRP A 400 3.21 26.18 23.82
N GLN A 401 3.92 25.25 23.25
CA GLN A 401 4.85 25.46 22.15
C GLN A 401 4.34 24.72 20.90
N PRO A 402 3.63 25.42 20.00
CA PRO A 402 3.22 24.83 18.74
C PRO A 402 4.40 24.66 17.78
N TYR A 403 4.33 23.66 16.93
CA TYR A 403 5.28 23.43 15.87
C TYR A 403 4.64 22.80 14.65
N VAL A 404 5.30 23.00 13.51
CA VAL A 404 4.99 22.35 12.25
C VAL A 404 6.26 21.75 11.69
N THR A 405 6.16 20.56 11.14
CA THR A 405 7.28 19.90 10.43
C THR A 405 6.82 19.47 9.06
N VAL A 406 7.62 19.77 8.04
CA VAL A 406 7.45 19.25 6.69
C VAL A 406 8.60 18.30 6.42
N ASN A 407 8.29 17.09 6.02
CA ASN A 407 9.27 16.06 5.71
C ASN A 407 9.13 15.56 4.27
N TRP A 408 10.26 15.25 3.69
CA TRP A 408 10.39 14.34 2.57
C TRP A 408 10.90 13.00 3.10
N LEU A 409 10.14 11.94 2.83
CA LEU A 409 10.46 10.57 3.21
C LEU A 409 10.93 9.81 1.99
N LYS A 410 12.01 9.07 2.12
CA LYS A 410 12.59 8.22 1.08
C LYS A 410 12.69 6.78 1.55
N GLY A 411 12.34 5.85 0.65
CA GLY A 411 12.36 4.42 0.93
C GLY A 411 11.04 3.90 1.49
N ALA A 412 10.55 2.82 0.93
CA ALA A 412 9.29 2.17 1.28
C ALA A 412 9.49 0.86 2.07
N GLY A 413 10.73 0.50 2.35
CA GLY A 413 11.10 -0.79 2.90
C GLY A 413 11.22 -1.86 1.80
N GLN A 414 11.36 -3.11 2.19
CA GLN A 414 11.27 -4.22 1.26
C GLN A 414 9.80 -4.44 0.90
N ASN A 415 9.50 -4.35 -0.38
CA ASN A 415 8.13 -4.31 -0.88
C ASN A 415 7.65 -5.61 -1.48
N ASP A 416 8.55 -6.56 -1.71
CA ASP A 416 8.29 -7.72 -2.53
C ASP A 416 8.18 -8.99 -1.68
N LEU A 417 7.12 -9.75 -1.90
CA LEU A 417 6.99 -11.12 -1.42
C LEU A 417 6.79 -12.06 -2.62
N ALA A 418 7.31 -13.27 -2.54
CA ALA A 418 7.06 -14.32 -3.52
C ALA A 418 6.00 -15.28 -2.97
N PHE A 419 4.99 -15.55 -3.79
CA PHE A 419 3.94 -16.54 -3.55
C PHE A 419 4.17 -17.71 -4.52
N ASN A 420 4.75 -18.81 -4.03
CA ASN A 420 5.43 -19.80 -4.83
C ASN A 420 6.58 -19.13 -5.63
N ASP A 421 6.46 -19.05 -6.93
CA ASP A 421 7.45 -18.41 -7.82
C ASP A 421 6.96 -17.06 -8.38
N GLU A 422 5.76 -16.61 -7.98
CA GLU A 422 5.19 -15.32 -8.38
C GLU A 422 5.58 -14.24 -7.41
N THR A 423 6.26 -13.21 -7.87
CA THR A 423 6.63 -12.04 -7.08
C THR A 423 5.53 -11.00 -7.15
N VAL A 424 5.07 -10.55 -5.99
CA VAL A 424 4.12 -9.45 -5.86
C VAL A 424 4.75 -8.31 -5.06
N SER A 425 4.70 -7.11 -5.65
CA SER A 425 5.23 -5.89 -5.05
C SER A 425 4.12 -5.06 -4.43
N ASN A 426 4.43 -4.39 -3.32
CA ASN A 426 3.64 -3.26 -2.85
C ASN A 426 3.83 -2.07 -3.79
N ASP A 427 2.77 -1.33 -4.03
CA ASP A 427 2.80 -0.09 -4.80
C ASP A 427 3.08 1.14 -3.89
N THR A 428 3.65 0.92 -2.70
CA THR A 428 4.06 1.98 -1.77
C THR A 428 5.11 2.87 -2.43
N PRO A 429 4.85 4.19 -2.56
CA PRO A 429 5.81 5.08 -3.21
C PRO A 429 7.08 5.22 -2.36
N GLU A 430 8.23 5.16 -3.02
CA GLU A 430 9.52 5.40 -2.37
C GLU A 430 9.69 6.84 -1.88
N ASP A 431 9.11 7.80 -2.61
CA ASP A 431 9.14 9.22 -2.28
C ASP A 431 7.78 9.67 -1.76
N ARG A 432 7.75 10.20 -0.54
CA ARG A 432 6.52 10.65 0.10
C ARG A 432 6.72 12.01 0.77
N GLY A 433 5.68 12.84 0.73
CA GLY A 433 5.57 14.05 1.53
C GLY A 433 4.89 13.75 2.87
N GLN A 434 5.30 14.45 3.92
CA GLN A 434 4.64 14.37 5.23
C GLN A 434 4.54 15.76 5.85
N LEU A 435 3.36 16.06 6.40
CA LEU A 435 3.12 17.23 7.24
C LEU A 435 2.81 16.77 8.68
N GLU A 436 3.47 17.39 9.63
CA GLU A 436 3.19 17.18 11.05
C GLU A 436 2.80 18.50 11.72
N LEU A 437 1.76 18.46 12.51
CA LEU A 437 1.32 19.56 13.35
C LEU A 437 1.33 19.09 14.80
N GLY A 438 2.01 19.83 15.66
CA GLY A 438 2.15 19.43 17.04
C GLY A 438 2.19 20.58 18.02
N VAL A 439 2.03 20.22 19.29
CA VAL A 439 2.14 21.14 20.42
C VAL A 439 2.75 20.42 21.60
N THR A 440 3.68 21.09 22.26
CA THR A 440 4.31 20.60 23.50
C THR A 440 4.07 21.58 24.62
N GLY A 441 3.74 21.10 25.81
CA GLY A 441 3.51 21.93 26.99
C GLY A 441 3.88 21.22 28.28
N ASN A 442 4.17 22.01 29.30
CA ASN A 442 4.45 21.50 30.64
C ASN A 442 3.17 21.38 31.46
N LEU A 443 2.84 20.18 31.93
CA LEU A 443 1.74 19.94 32.87
C LEU A 443 2.11 20.44 34.28
N ASN A 444 3.37 20.31 34.65
CA ASN A 444 3.98 20.80 35.88
C ASN A 444 5.49 21.04 35.69
N GLU A 445 6.25 21.22 36.76
CA GLU A 445 7.68 21.53 36.69
C GLU A 445 8.52 20.37 36.17
N THR A 446 8.05 19.13 36.28
CA THR A 446 8.79 17.92 35.92
C THR A 446 8.16 17.12 34.78
N THR A 447 6.91 17.39 34.42
CA THR A 447 6.17 16.58 33.46
C THR A 447 5.73 17.42 32.26
N THR A 448 6.05 16.91 31.08
CA THR A 448 5.70 17.54 29.79
C THR A 448 4.82 16.58 28.98
N ILE A 449 3.84 17.13 28.27
CA ILE A 449 3.03 16.41 27.30
C ILE A 449 3.26 16.99 25.90
N SER A 450 3.31 16.12 24.92
CA SER A 450 3.35 16.50 23.51
C SER A 450 2.26 15.77 22.74
N LEU A 451 1.56 16.50 21.89
CA LEU A 451 0.51 16.00 21.01
C LEU A 451 0.88 16.32 19.58
N ARG A 452 0.73 15.36 18.66
CA ARG A 452 1.03 15.55 17.25
C ARG A 452 0.05 14.79 16.37
N ALA A 453 -0.35 15.42 15.28
CA ALA A 453 -1.05 14.80 14.17
C ALA A 453 -0.18 14.87 12.92
N SER A 454 -0.27 13.88 12.06
CA SER A 454 0.49 13.79 10.81
C SER A 454 -0.38 13.32 9.65
N GLY A 455 -0.02 13.77 8.44
CA GLY A 455 -0.54 13.25 7.19
C GLY A 455 0.61 13.01 6.22
N GLU A 456 0.53 11.92 5.48
CA GLU A 456 1.48 11.55 4.42
C GLU A 456 0.74 11.40 3.11
N TRP A 457 1.43 11.71 2.01
CA TRP A 457 0.93 11.55 0.65
C TRP A 457 2.07 11.12 -0.29
N GLY A 458 1.71 10.46 -1.35
CA GLY A 458 2.64 9.98 -2.37
C GLY A 458 1.94 9.69 -3.69
N GLU A 459 2.63 9.06 -4.62
CA GLU A 459 2.06 8.55 -5.86
C GLU A 459 1.09 7.38 -5.57
N ASN A 460 0.39 6.91 -6.59
CA ASN A 460 -0.52 5.76 -6.55
C ASN A 460 -1.60 5.87 -5.46
N SER A 461 -2.17 7.08 -5.28
CA SER A 461 -3.22 7.33 -4.27
C SER A 461 -2.82 7.01 -2.83
N TYR A 462 -1.53 6.86 -2.55
CA TYR A 462 -1.03 6.58 -1.21
C TYR A 462 -1.37 7.69 -0.23
N ALA A 463 -1.99 7.34 0.88
CA ALA A 463 -2.29 8.24 1.98
C ALA A 463 -2.04 7.55 3.33
N ALA A 464 -1.53 8.31 4.29
CA ALA A 464 -1.41 7.86 5.66
C ALA A 464 -1.70 8.99 6.64
N TYR A 465 -2.30 8.63 7.76
CA TYR A 465 -2.63 9.56 8.85
C TYR A 465 -2.10 9.02 10.16
N GLY A 466 -1.62 9.90 11.02
CA GLY A 466 -1.06 9.50 12.29
C GLY A 466 -1.38 10.43 13.43
N GLY A 467 -1.33 9.87 14.62
CA GLY A 467 -1.40 10.59 15.89
C GLY A 467 -0.33 10.10 16.86
N HIS A 468 0.16 10.99 17.70
CA HIS A 468 1.22 10.70 18.65
C HIS A 468 1.01 11.49 19.93
N ILE A 469 1.09 10.81 21.06
CA ILE A 469 0.99 11.39 22.40
C ILE A 469 2.23 10.96 23.18
N LEU A 470 2.99 11.94 23.67
CA LEU A 470 4.21 11.71 24.43
C LEU A 470 4.07 12.33 25.82
N LEU A 471 4.46 11.59 26.83
CA LEU A 471 4.68 12.04 28.19
C LEU A 471 6.15 11.93 28.54
N ASN A 472 6.72 13.00 29.07
CA ASN A 472 8.09 13.04 29.61
C ASN A 472 8.04 13.42 31.08
N HIS A 473 8.77 12.70 31.88
CA HIS A 473 8.98 13.01 33.30
C HIS A 473 10.46 13.16 33.60
N ARG A 474 10.84 14.31 34.13
CA ARG A 474 12.22 14.64 34.52
C ARG A 474 12.43 14.37 36.00
N TRP A 475 13.55 13.82 36.37
CA TRP A 475 13.95 13.49 37.72
C TRP A 475 15.45 13.57 37.95
#